data_a2f384dfd747eb8409a0b72c7497b4da
#
_entry.id   a2f384dfd747eb8409a0b72c7497b4da
#
_cell.length_a   1.000
_cell.length_b   1.000
_cell.length_c   1.000
_cell.angle_alpha   90.00
_cell.angle_beta   90.00
_cell.angle_gamma   90.00
#
_symmetry.space_group_name_H-M   'P 1'
#
loop_
_entity.id
_entity.type
_entity.pdbx_description
1 polymer ?
#
loop_
_entity_poly.entity_id
_entity_poly.type
_entity_poly.pdbx_seq_one_letter_code
_entity_poly.pdbx_strand_id
1 'polypeptide(L)'
;MGSEMCIRDSHNSGFVSPVDVLTQNEINQSINEIENFEEETGQPIDFPHKSRCHQLFAWADYLVHHPKILDAVEDIIGPNILCYHATLWVKPAKSNSFVRWHQDGTYFFLDPAKHVTAWVALTVADEDAGCMQVIPGSHKNDFIDHNDDADPNNMIPRGQGLAIEVETEAAVGMPLQAGQMSLHHTKLFHASFNNMRDTRRIGFGISYIPTEVKDIGNTPANALLVRGEDKNNNFLPEKRLADPESQDQFDYHLSLMKQFRKRQDEGASFSKAKLND
;
A
#
# COMPACT_ATOMS: atom_id res chain seq x y z
N MET A 1 -11.74 0.61 -18.96
CA MET A 1 -12.71 1.50 -18.29
C MET A 1 -12.34 2.93 -18.70
N GLY A 2 -13.28 3.82 -19.00
CA GLY A 2 -12.92 5.20 -19.36
C GLY A 2 -12.54 5.99 -18.12
N SER A 3 -11.59 6.91 -18.27
CA SER A 3 -11.07 7.83 -17.25
C SER A 3 -12.18 8.49 -16.39
N GLU A 4 -13.25 8.99 -17.00
CA GLU A 4 -14.38 9.62 -16.29
C GLU A 4 -15.10 8.67 -15.29
N MET A 5 -15.17 7.36 -15.59
CA MET A 5 -15.79 6.39 -14.69
C MET A 5 -14.90 6.16 -13.46
N CYS A 6 -13.59 6.01 -13.65
CA CYS A 6 -12.63 5.85 -12.55
C CYS A 6 -12.66 7.06 -11.60
N ILE A 7 -12.65 8.28 -12.15
CA ILE A 7 -12.72 9.53 -11.38
C ILE A 7 -14.01 9.59 -10.56
N ARG A 8 -15.16 9.29 -11.21
CA ARG A 8 -16.47 9.33 -10.54
C ARG A 8 -16.59 8.30 -9.43
N ASP A 9 -16.14 7.06 -9.66
CA ASP A 9 -16.25 5.97 -8.69
C ASP A 9 -15.32 6.21 -7.50
N SER A 10 -14.09 6.67 -7.74
CA SER A 10 -13.15 7.09 -6.70
C SER A 10 -13.74 8.20 -5.83
N HIS A 11 -14.35 9.23 -6.45
CA HIS A 11 -14.96 10.34 -5.72
C HIS A 11 -16.20 9.94 -4.91
N ASN A 12 -17.06 9.06 -5.46
CA ASN A 12 -18.33 8.70 -4.83
C ASN A 12 -18.16 7.63 -3.77
N SER A 13 -17.42 6.57 -4.07
CA SER A 13 -17.28 5.36 -3.28
C SER A 13 -15.94 5.26 -2.54
N GLY A 14 -14.93 6.01 -2.97
CA GLY A 14 -13.58 5.99 -2.39
C GLY A 14 -12.67 4.92 -2.97
N PHE A 15 -13.13 4.17 -3.97
CA PHE A 15 -12.33 3.13 -4.62
C PHE A 15 -12.72 2.91 -6.08
N VAL A 16 -11.82 2.26 -6.82
CA VAL A 16 -12.03 1.75 -8.18
C VAL A 16 -11.52 0.32 -8.23
N SER A 17 -12.33 -0.61 -8.70
CA SER A 17 -11.96 -2.04 -8.80
C SER A 17 -12.94 -2.78 -9.73
N PRO A 18 -12.49 -3.77 -10.54
CA PRO A 18 -11.08 -4.04 -10.88
C PRO A 18 -10.57 -3.19 -12.04
N VAL A 19 -9.24 -3.05 -12.16
CA VAL A 19 -8.56 -2.43 -13.32
C VAL A 19 -7.50 -3.40 -13.85
N ASP A 20 -7.54 -3.72 -15.14
CA ASP A 20 -6.56 -4.62 -15.78
C ASP A 20 -5.26 -3.85 -16.07
N VAL A 21 -4.16 -4.25 -15.46
CA VAL A 21 -2.88 -3.53 -15.56
C VAL A 21 -1.72 -4.39 -16.06
N LEU A 22 -1.56 -5.63 -15.59
CA LEU A 22 -0.42 -6.47 -15.96
C LEU A 22 -0.79 -7.54 -16.99
N THR A 23 0.16 -7.84 -17.85
CA THR A 23 0.14 -9.02 -18.71
C THR A 23 0.57 -10.26 -17.92
N GLN A 24 0.27 -11.46 -18.45
CA GLN A 24 0.71 -12.72 -17.83
C GLN A 24 2.24 -12.82 -17.72
N ASN A 25 2.99 -12.26 -18.68
CA ASN A 25 4.45 -12.25 -18.63
C ASN A 25 4.98 -11.39 -17.47
N GLU A 26 4.41 -10.24 -17.23
CA GLU A 26 4.79 -9.36 -16.11
C GLU A 26 4.47 -9.98 -14.76
N ILE A 27 3.31 -10.66 -14.66
CA ILE A 27 2.95 -11.44 -13.47
C ILE A 27 3.99 -12.53 -13.22
N ASN A 28 4.29 -13.35 -14.24
CA ASN A 28 5.23 -14.45 -14.13
C ASN A 28 6.63 -13.96 -13.76
N GLN A 29 7.09 -12.86 -14.35
CA GLN A 29 8.37 -12.25 -14.00
C GLN A 29 8.42 -11.84 -12.54
N SER A 30 7.40 -11.13 -12.04
CA SER A 30 7.33 -10.69 -10.65
C SER A 30 7.32 -11.88 -9.68
N ILE A 31 6.53 -12.92 -9.96
CA ILE A 31 6.46 -14.13 -9.13
C ILE A 31 7.79 -14.87 -9.13
N ASN A 32 8.41 -15.04 -10.30
CA ASN A 32 9.70 -15.75 -10.39
C ASN A 32 10.79 -15.02 -9.59
N GLU A 33 10.87 -13.69 -9.64
CA GLU A 33 11.86 -12.95 -8.84
C GLU A 33 11.60 -13.08 -7.33
N ILE A 34 10.33 -13.11 -6.90
CA ILE A 34 9.94 -13.36 -5.51
C ILE A 34 10.37 -14.78 -5.09
N GLU A 35 10.05 -15.78 -5.90
CA GLU A 35 10.36 -17.19 -5.61
C GLU A 35 11.87 -17.46 -5.61
N ASN A 36 12.62 -16.88 -6.55
CA ASN A 36 14.08 -16.99 -6.60
C ASN A 36 14.72 -16.41 -5.32
N PHE A 37 14.29 -15.23 -4.87
CA PHE A 37 14.80 -14.66 -3.63
C PHE A 37 14.49 -15.56 -2.41
N GLU A 38 13.28 -16.11 -2.34
CA GLU A 38 12.88 -17.00 -1.26
C GLU A 38 13.66 -18.34 -1.29
N GLU A 39 13.95 -18.87 -2.48
CA GLU A 39 14.78 -20.07 -2.65
C GLU A 39 16.24 -19.81 -2.26
N GLU A 40 16.82 -18.70 -2.71
CA GLU A 40 18.21 -18.33 -2.39
C GLU A 40 18.43 -18.05 -0.91
N THR A 41 17.47 -17.42 -0.25
CA THR A 41 17.57 -17.07 1.18
C THR A 41 17.04 -18.16 2.11
N GLY A 42 16.27 -19.11 1.59
CA GLY A 42 15.58 -20.14 2.36
C GLY A 42 14.44 -19.60 3.25
N GLN A 43 13.97 -18.36 3.00
CA GLN A 43 12.95 -17.72 3.83
C GLN A 43 12.00 -16.87 2.95
N PRO A 44 10.71 -16.72 3.35
CA PRO A 44 9.79 -15.84 2.66
C PRO A 44 10.23 -14.37 2.77
N ILE A 45 9.85 -13.56 1.78
CA ILE A 45 10.09 -12.12 1.84
C ILE A 45 9.29 -11.52 3.00
N ASP A 46 9.98 -11.10 4.05
CA ASP A 46 9.42 -10.41 5.21
C ASP A 46 10.23 -9.15 5.55
N PHE A 47 9.95 -8.50 6.68
CA PHE A 47 10.73 -7.33 7.10
C PHE A 47 12.22 -7.63 7.23
N PRO A 48 13.08 -6.74 6.75
CA PRO A 48 12.79 -5.42 6.17
C PRO A 48 12.44 -5.46 4.66
N HIS A 49 12.66 -6.56 3.95
CA HIS A 49 12.64 -6.65 2.49
C HIS A 49 11.25 -6.39 1.89
N LYS A 50 10.15 -6.77 2.57
CA LYS A 50 8.79 -6.58 2.04
C LYS A 50 8.34 -5.13 1.99
N SER A 51 8.93 -4.24 2.77
CA SER A 51 8.57 -2.83 2.88
C SER A 51 9.54 -1.98 2.07
N ARG A 52 9.04 -1.00 1.30
CA ARG A 52 9.82 -0.26 0.29
C ARG A 52 10.61 -1.18 -0.65
N CYS A 53 10.03 -2.33 -0.98
CA CYS A 53 10.70 -3.36 -1.77
C CYS A 53 11.07 -2.90 -3.18
N HIS A 54 10.48 -1.81 -3.70
CA HIS A 54 10.91 -1.14 -4.93
C HIS A 54 12.35 -0.57 -4.86
N GLN A 55 12.93 -0.49 -3.67
CA GLN A 55 14.33 -0.12 -3.47
C GLN A 55 15.29 -1.33 -3.47
N LEU A 56 14.74 -2.55 -3.57
CA LEU A 56 15.54 -3.79 -3.50
C LEU A 56 15.31 -4.73 -4.69
N PHE A 57 14.12 -4.73 -5.27
CA PHE A 57 13.74 -5.70 -6.27
C PHE A 57 13.36 -5.02 -7.59
N ALA A 58 13.91 -5.52 -8.70
CA ALA A 58 13.69 -4.96 -10.03
C ALA A 58 12.21 -5.04 -10.45
N TRP A 59 11.52 -6.15 -10.12
CA TRP A 59 10.09 -6.28 -10.39
C TRP A 59 9.25 -5.21 -9.66
N ALA A 60 9.62 -4.86 -8.42
CA ALA A 60 8.88 -3.88 -7.64
C ALA A 60 9.17 -2.44 -8.11
N ASP A 61 10.43 -2.11 -8.49
CA ASP A 61 10.77 -0.85 -9.15
C ASP A 61 10.02 -0.72 -10.48
N TYR A 62 9.94 -1.79 -11.27
CA TYR A 62 9.19 -1.81 -12.51
C TYR A 62 7.71 -1.48 -12.27
N LEU A 63 7.07 -2.12 -11.27
CA LEU A 63 5.65 -1.92 -11.00
C LEU A 63 5.32 -0.53 -10.46
N VAL A 64 6.16 0.10 -9.62
CA VAL A 64 5.91 1.46 -9.17
C VAL A 64 6.01 2.50 -10.29
N HIS A 65 6.68 2.16 -11.42
CA HIS A 65 6.78 2.99 -12.61
C HIS A 65 5.88 2.49 -13.77
N HIS A 66 5.04 1.47 -13.53
CA HIS A 66 4.26 0.83 -14.61
C HIS A 66 3.26 1.80 -15.24
N PRO A 67 3.29 1.99 -16.58
CA PRO A 67 2.49 3.01 -17.26
C PRO A 67 0.99 2.92 -16.97
N LYS A 68 0.39 1.71 -17.09
CA LYS A 68 -1.05 1.53 -16.86
C LYS A 68 -1.48 1.77 -15.41
N ILE A 69 -0.60 1.48 -14.45
CA ILE A 69 -0.86 1.79 -13.04
C ILE A 69 -0.85 3.31 -12.86
N LEU A 70 0.20 3.96 -13.36
CA LEU A 70 0.35 5.41 -13.25
C LEU A 70 -0.71 6.19 -14.03
N ASP A 71 -1.19 5.69 -15.19
CA ASP A 71 -2.28 6.31 -15.95
C ASP A 71 -3.57 6.35 -15.11
N ALA A 72 -3.93 5.23 -14.47
CA ALA A 72 -5.12 5.19 -13.61
C ALA A 72 -4.98 6.01 -12.32
N VAL A 73 -3.76 6.11 -11.77
CA VAL A 73 -3.45 6.97 -10.63
C VAL A 73 -3.51 8.45 -11.01
N GLU A 74 -2.96 8.81 -12.18
CA GLU A 74 -2.99 10.18 -12.73
C GLU A 74 -4.42 10.70 -12.88
N ASP A 75 -5.36 9.85 -13.33
CA ASP A 75 -6.78 10.18 -13.43
C ASP A 75 -7.37 10.65 -12.08
N ILE A 76 -6.82 10.19 -10.96
CA ILE A 76 -7.35 10.50 -9.61
C ILE A 76 -6.60 11.64 -8.94
N ILE A 77 -5.26 11.65 -9.01
CA ILE A 77 -4.43 12.60 -8.25
C ILE A 77 -3.63 13.58 -9.11
N GLY A 78 -3.76 13.50 -10.44
CA GLY A 78 -3.08 14.40 -11.38
C GLY A 78 -1.70 13.91 -11.83
N PRO A 79 -1.03 14.67 -12.72
CA PRO A 79 0.10 14.17 -13.51
C PRO A 79 1.46 14.15 -12.79
N ASN A 80 1.57 14.75 -11.61
CA ASN A 80 2.83 14.85 -10.87
C ASN A 80 2.78 13.93 -9.66
N ILE A 81 3.37 12.73 -9.76
CA ILE A 81 3.14 11.61 -8.86
C ILE A 81 4.43 11.19 -8.16
N LEU A 82 4.36 11.09 -6.84
CA LEU A 82 5.37 10.48 -5.99
C LEU A 82 4.89 9.10 -5.50
N CYS A 83 5.77 8.11 -5.50
CA CYS A 83 5.60 6.88 -4.71
C CYS A 83 6.07 7.18 -3.28
N TYR A 84 5.11 7.19 -2.33
CA TYR A 84 5.39 7.45 -0.92
C TYR A 84 5.84 6.19 -0.18
N HIS A 85 5.21 5.05 -0.50
CA HIS A 85 5.52 3.76 0.10
C HIS A 85 5.09 2.61 -0.82
N ALA A 86 5.75 1.45 -0.70
CA ALA A 86 5.33 0.25 -1.40
C ALA A 86 5.62 -0.99 -0.54
N THR A 87 4.66 -1.91 -0.46
CA THR A 87 4.75 -3.08 0.42
C THR A 87 4.23 -4.33 -0.26
N LEU A 88 4.98 -5.43 -0.14
CA LEU A 88 4.54 -6.76 -0.54
C LEU A 88 3.68 -7.38 0.57
N TRP A 89 2.48 -7.83 0.20
CA TRP A 89 1.51 -8.43 1.09
C TRP A 89 1.26 -9.89 0.73
N VAL A 90 1.83 -10.80 1.52
CA VAL A 90 1.68 -12.24 1.30
C VAL A 90 0.83 -12.85 2.41
N LYS A 91 -0.27 -13.52 2.03
CA LYS A 91 -1.00 -14.43 2.91
C LYS A 91 -0.66 -15.85 2.52
N PRO A 92 -0.02 -16.64 3.40
CA PRO A 92 0.23 -18.04 3.14
C PRO A 92 -1.05 -18.84 2.85
N ALA A 93 -0.94 -20.00 2.23
CA ALA A 93 -2.06 -20.92 2.05
C ALA A 93 -2.68 -21.27 3.42
N LYS A 94 -4.00 -21.29 3.50
CA LYS A 94 -4.78 -21.65 4.72
C LYS A 94 -4.28 -20.95 5.99
N SER A 95 -3.88 -19.69 5.87
CA SER A 95 -3.36 -18.92 6.99
C SER A 95 -4.47 -18.16 7.73
N ASN A 96 -4.26 -17.95 9.02
CA ASN A 96 -5.10 -17.10 9.84
C ASN A 96 -4.74 -15.59 9.69
N SER A 97 -3.87 -15.26 8.74
CA SER A 97 -3.44 -13.87 8.52
C SER A 97 -4.60 -13.01 8.02
N PHE A 98 -4.83 -11.90 8.70
CA PHE A 98 -5.87 -10.93 8.35
C PHE A 98 -5.33 -9.50 8.44
N VAL A 99 -6.13 -8.54 7.97
CA VAL A 99 -5.91 -7.12 8.17
C VAL A 99 -7.16 -6.54 8.81
N ARG A 100 -7.03 -5.90 9.97
CA ARG A 100 -8.14 -5.23 10.66
C ARG A 100 -8.68 -4.08 9.83
N TRP A 101 -9.92 -3.68 10.09
CA TRP A 101 -10.51 -2.45 9.57
C TRP A 101 -9.65 -1.26 9.96
N HIS A 102 -9.18 -0.50 8.97
CA HIS A 102 -8.27 0.64 9.17
C HIS A 102 -8.39 1.67 8.04
N GLN A 103 -7.70 2.79 8.19
CA GLN A 103 -7.45 3.81 7.20
C GLN A 103 -5.93 3.91 7.00
N ASP A 104 -5.44 3.87 5.77
CA ASP A 104 -4.00 3.88 5.48
C ASP A 104 -3.28 5.13 6.03
N GLY A 105 -3.91 6.28 5.84
CA GLY A 105 -3.26 7.57 6.07
C GLY A 105 -3.14 8.01 7.52
N THR A 106 -3.66 7.27 8.48
CA THR A 106 -3.71 7.69 9.90
C THR A 106 -2.34 8.06 10.46
N TYR A 107 -1.27 7.42 10.01
CA TYR A 107 0.10 7.64 10.48
C TYR A 107 1.05 8.19 9.40
N PHE A 108 0.50 8.71 8.29
CA PHE A 108 1.33 9.22 7.20
C PHE A 108 1.66 10.70 7.33
N PHE A 109 0.89 11.46 8.11
CA PHE A 109 1.10 12.91 8.30
C PHE A 109 1.13 13.68 6.98
N LEU A 110 0.14 13.45 6.14
CA LEU A 110 0.00 14.05 4.82
C LEU A 110 -1.16 15.06 4.79
N ASP A 111 -0.90 16.27 4.31
CA ASP A 111 -1.89 17.34 4.17
C ASP A 111 -1.81 18.01 2.78
N PRO A 112 -2.92 18.10 2.01
CA PRO A 112 -4.20 17.41 2.23
C PRO A 112 -4.06 15.89 2.13
N ALA A 113 -5.04 15.13 2.67
CA ALA A 113 -5.08 13.68 2.63
C ALA A 113 -5.40 13.15 1.21
N LYS A 114 -4.60 13.56 0.22
CA LYS A 114 -4.69 13.16 -1.18
C LYS A 114 -3.71 12.03 -1.47
N HIS A 115 -3.93 10.90 -0.87
CA HIS A 115 -3.14 9.68 -1.10
C HIS A 115 -4.07 8.61 -1.65
N VAL A 116 -3.61 7.87 -2.66
CA VAL A 116 -4.28 6.70 -3.23
C VAL A 116 -3.36 5.50 -3.15
N THR A 117 -3.89 4.38 -2.69
CA THR A 117 -3.18 3.10 -2.74
C THR A 117 -3.62 2.31 -3.97
N ALA A 118 -2.65 1.95 -4.83
CA ALA A 118 -2.83 0.96 -5.88
C ALA A 118 -2.44 -0.41 -5.31
N TRP A 119 -3.41 -1.32 -5.18
CA TRP A 119 -3.17 -2.68 -4.73
C TRP A 119 -3.23 -3.64 -5.91
N VAL A 120 -2.08 -4.15 -6.34
CA VAL A 120 -1.91 -5.01 -7.52
C VAL A 120 -1.90 -6.47 -7.08
N ALA A 121 -2.80 -7.28 -7.64
CA ALA A 121 -2.86 -8.71 -7.39
C ALA A 121 -1.82 -9.44 -8.28
N LEU A 122 -0.80 -10.05 -7.68
CA LEU A 122 0.16 -10.91 -8.38
C LEU A 122 -0.34 -12.37 -8.46
N THR A 123 -1.24 -12.76 -7.56
CA THR A 123 -2.00 -14.02 -7.61
C THR A 123 -3.49 -13.73 -7.47
N VAL A 124 -4.35 -14.71 -7.67
CA VAL A 124 -5.79 -14.54 -7.43
C VAL A 124 -6.04 -14.08 -6.00
N ALA A 125 -6.82 -13.02 -5.86
CA ALA A 125 -7.23 -12.42 -4.60
C ALA A 125 -8.76 -12.28 -4.57
N ASP A 126 -9.46 -13.40 -4.56
CA ASP A 126 -10.92 -13.47 -4.42
C ASP A 126 -11.34 -13.63 -2.95
N GLU A 127 -12.62 -13.87 -2.70
CA GLU A 127 -13.19 -14.01 -1.36
C GLU A 127 -12.50 -15.12 -0.56
N ASP A 128 -12.27 -16.28 -1.18
CA ASP A 128 -11.61 -17.42 -0.52
C ASP A 128 -10.12 -17.15 -0.24
N ALA A 129 -9.47 -16.33 -1.06
CA ALA A 129 -8.11 -15.87 -0.83
C ALA A 129 -8.04 -14.70 0.18
N GLY A 130 -9.17 -14.28 0.73
CA GLY A 130 -9.28 -13.14 1.62
C GLY A 130 -8.99 -11.82 0.90
N CYS A 131 -9.76 -11.50 -0.14
CA CYS A 131 -9.69 -10.22 -0.85
C CYS A 131 -9.94 -9.05 0.10
N MET A 132 -9.63 -7.85 -0.36
CA MET A 132 -9.93 -6.63 0.39
C MET A 132 -11.44 -6.43 0.47
N GLN A 133 -11.90 -6.02 1.67
CA GLN A 133 -13.26 -5.57 1.96
C GLN A 133 -13.21 -4.08 2.23
N VAL A 134 -14.20 -3.33 1.75
CA VAL A 134 -14.28 -1.87 1.92
C VAL A 134 -15.68 -1.45 2.36
N ILE A 135 -15.78 -0.32 3.06
CA ILE A 135 -17.06 0.37 3.31
C ILE A 135 -17.17 1.52 2.29
N PRO A 136 -18.00 1.39 1.24
CA PRO A 136 -18.16 2.42 0.22
C PRO A 136 -18.56 3.77 0.82
N GLY A 137 -17.89 4.85 0.40
CA GLY A 137 -18.18 6.20 0.87
C GLY A 137 -17.57 6.58 2.22
N SER A 138 -16.98 5.64 2.97
CA SER A 138 -16.37 5.91 4.28
C SER A 138 -15.18 6.88 4.22
N HIS A 139 -14.56 7.05 3.06
CA HIS A 139 -13.48 8.03 2.82
C HIS A 139 -13.93 9.50 3.00
N LYS A 140 -15.24 9.75 3.02
CA LYS A 140 -15.82 11.09 3.26
C LYS A 140 -15.79 11.48 4.74
N ASN A 141 -15.59 10.50 5.62
CA ASN A 141 -15.37 10.75 7.04
C ASN A 141 -13.96 11.31 7.27
N ASP A 142 -13.76 11.92 8.44
CA ASP A 142 -12.42 12.25 8.92
C ASP A 142 -11.64 11.00 9.32
N PHE A 143 -10.35 11.17 9.65
CA PHE A 143 -9.59 10.09 10.25
C PHE A 143 -10.18 9.71 11.60
N ILE A 144 -10.39 8.42 11.79
CA ILE A 144 -10.86 7.82 13.03
C ILE A 144 -9.64 7.38 13.84
N ASP A 145 -9.71 7.49 15.16
CA ASP A 145 -8.68 6.97 16.04
C ASP A 145 -8.48 5.46 15.84
N HIS A 146 -7.25 5.02 15.98
CA HIS A 146 -6.88 3.61 15.85
C HIS A 146 -6.37 3.07 17.19
N ASN A 147 -6.76 1.84 17.50
CA ASN A 147 -6.22 1.08 18.62
C ASN A 147 -5.01 0.27 18.15
N ASP A 148 -3.99 0.18 19.02
CA ASP A 148 -2.77 -0.63 18.80
C ASP A 148 -2.90 -1.94 19.59
N ASP A 149 -3.85 -2.81 19.23
CA ASP A 149 -4.00 -4.13 19.85
C ASP A 149 -3.17 -5.16 19.13
N ALA A 150 -2.09 -5.58 19.74
CA ALA A 150 -1.20 -6.58 19.14
C ALA A 150 -1.94 -7.91 18.92
N ASP A 151 -1.97 -8.37 17.68
CA ASP A 151 -2.44 -9.69 17.28
C ASP A 151 -1.42 -10.27 16.29
N PRO A 152 -0.84 -11.45 16.56
CA PRO A 152 0.19 -12.02 15.70
C PRO A 152 -0.29 -12.37 14.29
N ASN A 153 -1.60 -12.53 14.09
CA ASN A 153 -2.19 -12.79 12.78
C ASN A 153 -2.56 -11.51 12.02
N ASN A 154 -2.57 -10.34 12.67
CA ASN A 154 -2.79 -9.08 11.99
C ASN A 154 -1.53 -8.66 11.24
N MET A 155 -1.65 -8.53 9.91
CA MET A 155 -0.52 -8.20 9.04
C MET A 155 -0.06 -6.75 9.16
N ILE A 156 -0.86 -5.86 9.77
CA ILE A 156 -0.45 -4.47 10.04
C ILE A 156 0.47 -4.46 11.26
N PRO A 157 1.67 -3.87 11.14
CA PRO A 157 2.55 -3.67 12.29
C PRO A 157 1.81 -3.00 13.46
N ARG A 158 2.03 -3.47 14.70
CA ARG A 158 1.39 -3.02 15.95
C ARG A 158 -0.08 -3.40 16.12
N GLY A 159 -0.70 -4.14 15.18
CA GLY A 159 -2.08 -4.58 15.31
C GLY A 159 -3.13 -3.47 15.14
N GLN A 160 -2.76 -2.39 14.48
CA GLN A 160 -3.61 -1.20 14.28
C GLN A 160 -4.98 -1.56 13.68
N GLY A 161 -6.01 -0.91 14.20
CA GLY A 161 -7.38 -1.03 13.72
C GLY A 161 -8.23 0.13 14.20
N LEU A 162 -9.33 0.43 13.50
CA LEU A 162 -10.26 1.49 13.89
C LEU A 162 -10.74 1.29 15.33
N ALA A 163 -10.75 2.35 16.12
CA ALA A 163 -11.24 2.36 17.50
C ALA A 163 -12.78 2.41 17.61
N ILE A 164 -13.48 2.06 16.54
CA ILE A 164 -14.93 1.98 16.45
C ILE A 164 -15.37 0.62 15.96
N GLU A 165 -16.60 0.24 16.25
CA GLU A 165 -17.27 -0.88 15.59
C GLU A 165 -17.65 -0.48 14.16
N VAL A 166 -17.26 -1.28 13.19
CA VAL A 166 -17.55 -1.04 11.77
C VAL A 166 -18.83 -1.77 11.39
N GLU A 167 -19.78 -1.08 10.78
CA GLU A 167 -21.02 -1.67 10.24
C GLU A 167 -20.69 -2.51 9.00
N THR A 168 -20.33 -3.77 9.23
CA THR A 168 -19.84 -4.67 8.17
C THR A 168 -20.91 -5.13 7.20
N GLU A 169 -22.19 -4.91 7.50
CA GLU A 169 -23.32 -5.20 6.58
C GLU A 169 -23.23 -4.39 5.27
N ALA A 170 -22.61 -3.21 5.34
CA ALA A 170 -22.36 -2.36 4.16
C ALA A 170 -21.05 -2.69 3.43
N ALA A 171 -20.29 -3.66 3.93
CA ALA A 171 -19.01 -4.01 3.33
C ALA A 171 -19.19 -4.68 1.97
N VAL A 172 -18.31 -4.31 1.02
CA VAL A 172 -18.25 -4.95 -0.29
C VAL A 172 -16.85 -5.51 -0.52
N GLY A 173 -16.77 -6.71 -1.10
CA GLY A 173 -15.51 -7.31 -1.51
C GLY A 173 -14.95 -6.67 -2.76
N MET A 174 -13.62 -6.63 -2.86
CA MET A 174 -12.90 -6.24 -4.07
C MET A 174 -12.09 -7.43 -4.61
N PRO A 175 -12.74 -8.47 -5.17
CA PRO A 175 -12.04 -9.61 -5.74
C PRO A 175 -11.25 -9.20 -6.98
N LEU A 176 -10.03 -9.74 -7.10
CA LEU A 176 -9.13 -9.48 -8.22
C LEU A 176 -8.56 -10.78 -8.79
N GLN A 177 -8.48 -10.85 -10.11
CA GLN A 177 -7.64 -11.82 -10.80
C GLN A 177 -6.19 -11.36 -10.79
N ALA A 178 -5.25 -12.31 -10.99
CA ALA A 178 -3.85 -11.94 -11.14
C ALA A 178 -3.68 -10.94 -12.31
N GLY A 179 -2.89 -9.89 -12.09
CA GLY A 179 -2.68 -8.80 -13.04
C GLY A 179 -3.71 -7.67 -12.98
N GLN A 180 -4.75 -7.81 -12.16
CA GLN A 180 -5.68 -6.72 -11.86
C GLN A 180 -5.21 -5.91 -10.65
N MET A 181 -5.68 -4.68 -10.55
CA MET A 181 -5.50 -3.84 -9.38
C MET A 181 -6.81 -3.21 -8.90
N SER A 182 -6.81 -2.78 -7.65
CA SER A 182 -7.76 -1.82 -7.11
C SER A 182 -7.04 -0.52 -6.74
N LEU A 183 -7.76 0.59 -6.79
CA LEU A 183 -7.34 1.89 -6.26
C LEU A 183 -8.25 2.26 -5.10
N HIS A 184 -7.70 2.69 -3.97
CA HIS A 184 -8.51 3.14 -2.85
C HIS A 184 -7.92 4.38 -2.16
N HIS A 185 -8.84 5.22 -1.69
CA HIS A 185 -8.51 6.46 -1.01
C HIS A 185 -7.96 6.21 0.39
N THR A 186 -6.98 6.99 0.82
CA THR A 186 -6.27 6.89 2.10
C THR A 186 -7.18 6.83 3.35
N LYS A 187 -8.37 7.42 3.28
CA LYS A 187 -9.37 7.44 4.36
C LYS A 187 -10.46 6.37 4.22
N LEU A 188 -10.42 5.53 3.18
CA LEU A 188 -11.40 4.46 3.01
C LEU A 188 -11.22 3.39 4.08
N PHE A 189 -12.31 3.03 4.76
CA PHE A 189 -12.29 1.90 5.69
C PHE A 189 -12.15 0.62 4.92
N HIS A 190 -11.09 -0.12 5.19
CA HIS A 190 -10.83 -1.38 4.52
C HIS A 190 -10.18 -2.42 5.44
N ALA A 191 -10.39 -3.67 5.10
CA ALA A 191 -9.91 -4.83 5.84
C ALA A 191 -9.63 -5.99 4.89
N SER A 192 -9.07 -7.09 5.37
CA SER A 192 -9.05 -8.35 4.61
C SER A 192 -9.04 -9.56 5.55
N PHE A 193 -9.87 -10.57 5.23
CA PHE A 193 -9.99 -11.78 6.03
C PHE A 193 -8.91 -12.81 5.67
N ASN A 194 -8.98 -13.97 6.32
CA ASN A 194 -8.03 -15.07 6.17
C ASN A 194 -7.97 -15.60 4.73
N ASN A 195 -6.85 -16.18 4.35
CA ASN A 195 -6.72 -16.94 3.12
C ASN A 195 -7.12 -18.40 3.37
N MET A 196 -8.24 -18.84 2.80
CA MET A 196 -8.78 -20.20 2.91
C MET A 196 -8.32 -21.14 1.77
N ARG A 197 -7.64 -20.56 0.74
CA ARG A 197 -7.15 -21.34 -0.41
C ARG A 197 -5.92 -22.19 -0.06
N ASP A 198 -5.68 -23.23 -0.84
CA ASP A 198 -4.47 -24.07 -0.79
C ASP A 198 -3.24 -23.38 -1.42
N THR A 199 -3.41 -22.17 -1.96
CA THR A 199 -2.36 -21.37 -2.57
C THR A 199 -2.17 -20.06 -1.80
N ARG A 200 -0.95 -19.50 -1.82
CA ARG A 200 -0.68 -18.19 -1.22
C ARG A 200 -1.30 -17.06 -2.04
N ARG A 201 -1.77 -16.00 -1.37
CA ARG A 201 -2.18 -14.74 -1.99
C ARG A 201 -1.04 -13.74 -1.91
N ILE A 202 -0.61 -13.26 -3.07
CA ILE A 202 0.46 -12.26 -3.18
C ILE A 202 -0.13 -11.00 -3.81
N GLY A 203 0.02 -9.87 -3.12
CA GLY A 203 -0.38 -8.56 -3.60
C GLY A 203 0.67 -7.51 -3.30
N PHE A 204 0.75 -6.50 -4.14
CA PHE A 204 1.68 -5.40 -4.02
C PHE A 204 0.92 -4.09 -3.85
N GLY A 205 1.01 -3.49 -2.66
CA GLY A 205 0.37 -2.22 -2.33
C GLY A 205 1.34 -1.07 -2.55
N ILE A 206 0.96 -0.10 -3.38
CA ILE A 206 1.76 1.08 -3.72
C ILE A 206 0.99 2.33 -3.32
N SER A 207 1.55 3.11 -2.42
CA SER A 207 0.99 4.37 -1.95
C SER A 207 1.50 5.52 -2.81
N TYR A 208 0.61 6.14 -3.59
CA TYR A 208 0.93 7.29 -4.42
C TYR A 208 0.34 8.58 -3.87
N ILE A 209 1.08 9.67 -4.00
CA ILE A 209 0.67 11.02 -3.60
C ILE A 209 0.98 12.02 -4.71
N PRO A 210 0.18 13.08 -4.89
CA PRO A 210 0.57 14.17 -5.76
C PRO A 210 1.64 15.04 -5.09
N THR A 211 2.53 15.63 -5.87
CA THR A 211 3.67 16.44 -5.36
C THR A 211 3.26 17.65 -4.52
N GLU A 212 2.01 18.10 -4.63
CA GLU A 212 1.46 19.23 -3.87
C GLU A 212 1.16 18.92 -2.40
N VAL A 213 1.05 17.62 -2.06
CA VAL A 213 0.84 17.18 -0.67
C VAL A 213 2.03 17.59 0.18
N LYS A 214 1.75 18.07 1.39
CA LYS A 214 2.78 18.45 2.36
C LYS A 214 3.02 17.35 3.36
N ASP A 215 4.25 17.18 3.72
CA ASP A 215 4.64 16.42 4.91
C ASP A 215 4.48 17.31 6.15
N ILE A 216 3.60 16.94 7.06
CA ILE A 216 3.34 17.66 8.32
C ILE A 216 3.88 16.90 9.56
N GLY A 217 4.66 15.83 9.35
CA GLY A 217 5.33 15.10 10.42
C GLY A 217 6.58 15.80 10.94
N ASN A 218 7.02 15.43 12.15
CA ASN A 218 8.24 16.00 12.75
C ASN A 218 9.53 15.42 12.11
N THR A 219 9.52 14.15 11.75
CA THR A 219 10.62 13.54 11.00
C THR A 219 10.29 13.64 9.50
N PRO A 220 11.13 14.29 8.67
CA PRO A 220 10.87 14.42 7.23
C PRO A 220 10.66 13.06 6.55
N ALA A 221 9.69 12.98 5.65
CA ALA A 221 9.45 11.78 4.85
C ALA A 221 10.22 11.80 3.53
N ASN A 222 10.52 10.59 3.02
CA ASN A 222 11.07 10.39 1.69
C ASN A 222 9.96 9.98 0.72
N ALA A 223 10.11 10.35 -0.56
CA ALA A 223 9.27 9.87 -1.64
C ALA A 223 10.05 9.83 -2.97
N LEU A 224 9.67 8.88 -3.83
CA LEU A 224 10.27 8.68 -5.15
C LEU A 224 9.41 9.35 -6.23
N LEU A 225 9.97 10.25 -7.02
CA LEU A 225 9.27 10.79 -8.20
C LEU A 225 9.16 9.69 -9.26
N VAL A 226 7.92 9.31 -9.60
CA VAL A 226 7.63 8.23 -10.57
C VAL A 226 6.99 8.74 -11.85
N ARG A 227 6.37 9.95 -11.83
CA ARG A 227 5.81 10.60 -13.03
C ARG A 227 5.76 12.12 -12.84
N GLY A 228 5.95 12.86 -13.95
CA GLY A 228 5.85 14.32 -14.00
C GLY A 228 7.03 15.04 -13.38
N GLU A 229 6.77 16.13 -12.69
CA GLU A 229 7.78 17.01 -12.09
C GLU A 229 7.42 17.31 -10.63
N ASP A 230 8.40 17.32 -9.74
CA ASP A 230 8.24 17.82 -8.36
C ASP A 230 8.83 19.23 -8.24
N LYS A 231 7.96 20.26 -8.30
CA LYS A 231 8.34 21.66 -8.08
C LYS A 231 8.17 22.10 -6.62
N ASN A 232 7.51 21.27 -5.81
CA ASN A 232 7.15 21.63 -4.44
C ASN A 232 8.26 21.26 -3.44
N ASN A 233 8.99 20.17 -3.69
CA ASN A 233 10.06 19.66 -2.82
C ASN A 233 9.59 19.48 -1.36
N ASN A 234 8.36 18.99 -1.18
CA ASN A 234 7.78 18.76 0.15
C ASN A 234 8.33 17.51 0.85
N PHE A 235 9.04 16.64 0.12
CA PHE A 235 9.60 15.37 0.59
C PHE A 235 11.09 15.31 0.28
N LEU A 236 11.84 14.54 1.08
CA LEU A 236 13.21 14.19 0.74
C LEU A 236 13.20 13.25 -0.47
N PRO A 237 13.93 13.57 -1.55
CA PRO A 237 13.89 12.76 -2.75
C PRO A 237 14.54 11.39 -2.53
N GLU A 238 13.86 10.32 -2.92
CA GLU A 238 14.45 8.99 -3.02
C GLU A 238 15.21 8.83 -4.34
N LYS A 239 16.27 8.04 -4.28
CA LYS A 239 16.97 7.58 -5.48
C LYS A 239 16.19 6.39 -6.05
N ARG A 240 16.08 6.30 -7.36
CA ARG A 240 15.58 5.11 -8.01
C ARG A 240 16.56 3.94 -7.81
N LEU A 241 16.05 2.72 -7.75
CA LEU A 241 16.84 1.50 -7.73
C LEU A 241 17.86 1.50 -8.90
N ALA A 242 19.13 1.33 -8.58
CA ALA A 242 20.22 1.31 -9.56
C ALA A 242 20.81 -0.10 -9.72
N ASP A 243 21.09 -0.77 -8.60
CA ASP A 243 21.68 -2.10 -8.57
C ASP A 243 21.10 -2.90 -7.40
N PRO A 244 20.15 -3.83 -7.68
CA PRO A 244 19.46 -4.59 -6.63
C PRO A 244 20.39 -5.52 -5.81
N GLU A 245 21.55 -5.90 -6.33
CA GLU A 245 22.50 -6.78 -5.66
C GLU A 245 23.57 -6.02 -4.85
N SER A 246 23.58 -4.69 -4.95
CA SER A 246 24.58 -3.85 -4.28
C SER A 246 24.32 -3.74 -2.77
N GLN A 247 25.38 -3.91 -1.97
CA GLN A 247 25.33 -3.64 -0.53
C GLN A 247 24.97 -2.18 -0.23
N ASP A 248 25.47 -1.24 -1.02
CA ASP A 248 25.14 0.19 -0.87
C ASP A 248 23.63 0.45 -1.06
N GLN A 249 22.99 -0.26 -1.97
CA GLN A 249 21.54 -0.17 -2.18
C GLN A 249 20.77 -0.74 -0.99
N PHE A 250 21.20 -1.86 -0.44
CA PHE A 250 20.60 -2.43 0.75
C PHE A 250 20.76 -1.51 1.98
N ASP A 251 21.93 -0.93 2.19
CA ASP A 251 22.19 0.02 3.28
C ASP A 251 21.33 1.30 3.11
N TYR A 252 21.18 1.76 1.88
CA TYR A 252 20.28 2.87 1.58
C TYR A 252 18.83 2.53 1.93
N HIS A 253 18.33 1.36 1.51
CA HIS A 253 17.01 0.89 1.88
C HIS A 253 16.82 0.83 3.40
N LEU A 254 17.79 0.27 4.15
CA LEU A 254 17.73 0.22 5.61
C LEU A 254 17.65 1.63 6.24
N SER A 255 18.33 2.61 5.65
CA SER A 255 18.27 4.01 6.11
C SER A 255 16.89 4.60 5.93
N LEU A 256 16.21 4.35 4.79
CA LEU A 256 14.83 4.75 4.52
C LEU A 256 13.84 4.07 5.48
N MET A 257 14.06 2.78 5.75
CA MET A 257 13.23 2.02 6.68
C MET A 257 13.35 2.53 8.12
N LYS A 258 14.55 2.88 8.57
CA LYS A 258 14.77 3.48 9.88
C LYS A 258 14.04 4.80 10.04
N GLN A 259 14.08 5.66 9.01
CA GLN A 259 13.37 6.94 9.01
C GLN A 259 11.86 6.75 9.02
N PHE A 260 11.34 5.84 8.20
CA PHE A 260 9.92 5.53 8.14
C PHE A 260 9.39 4.98 9.49
N ARG A 261 10.12 4.05 10.13
CA ARG A 261 9.75 3.54 11.46
C ARG A 261 9.70 4.64 12.51
N LYS A 262 10.70 5.53 12.52
CA LYS A 262 10.72 6.67 13.44
C LYS A 262 9.45 7.52 13.30
N ARG A 263 9.01 7.79 12.08
CA ARG A 263 7.76 8.52 11.81
C ARG A 263 6.53 7.79 12.35
N GLN A 264 6.44 6.48 12.15
CA GLN A 264 5.33 5.68 12.68
C GLN A 264 5.30 5.70 14.21
N ASP A 265 6.47 5.71 14.87
CA ASP A 265 6.57 5.80 16.33
C ASP A 265 6.11 7.16 16.86
N GLU A 266 6.43 8.24 16.17
CA GLU A 266 5.93 9.59 16.45
C GLU A 266 4.39 9.63 16.35
N GLY A 267 3.80 9.01 15.34
CA GLY A 267 2.35 8.94 15.14
C GLY A 267 1.61 8.21 16.24
N ALA A 268 2.14 7.08 16.68
CA ALA A 268 1.55 6.32 17.77
C ALA A 268 1.60 7.08 19.10
N SER A 269 2.67 7.83 19.36
CA SER A 269 2.78 8.68 20.54
C SER A 269 1.77 9.82 20.51
N PHE A 270 1.49 10.39 19.35
CA PHE A 270 0.52 11.47 19.16
C PHE A 270 -0.92 11.00 19.38
N SER A 271 -1.27 9.80 18.87
CA SER A 271 -2.59 9.20 19.11
C SER A 271 -2.82 8.87 20.58
N LYS A 272 -1.80 8.36 21.27
CA LYS A 272 -1.89 8.08 22.73
C LYS A 272 -2.04 9.34 23.57
N ALA A 273 -1.43 10.46 23.20
CA ALA A 273 -1.59 11.73 23.89
C ALA A 273 -3.02 12.26 23.78
N LYS A 274 -3.66 12.15 22.60
CA LYS A 274 -5.06 12.55 22.40
C LYS A 274 -6.09 11.69 23.14
N LEU A 275 -5.79 10.43 23.43
CA LEU A 275 -6.67 9.54 24.17
C LEU A 275 -6.63 9.78 25.69
N ASN A 276 -5.65 10.55 26.20
CA ASN A 276 -5.47 10.86 27.62
C ASN A 276 -5.87 12.30 27.97
N ASP A 277 -6.28 13.10 27.01
CA ASP A 277 -6.91 14.42 27.17
C ASP A 277 -8.43 14.34 27.03
#